data_0e4c4df1c545d575a899320025d49798
#
_entry.id   0e4c4df1c545d575a899320025d49798
#
_cell.length_a   1.000
_cell.length_b   1.000
_cell.length_c   1.000
_cell.angle_alpha   90.00
_cell.angle_beta   90.00
_cell.angle_gamma   90.00
#
_symmetry.space_group_name_H-M   'P 1'
#
loop_
_entity.id
_entity.type
_entity.pdbx_description
1 polymer ?
#
loop_
_entity_poly.entity_id
_entity_poly.type
_entity_poly.pdbx_seq_one_letter_code
_entity_poly.pdbx_strand_id
1 'polypeptide(L)'
;KNKFVARREREEKQAALIRNIMIGIVIAVLLLMGYGYLDQTVFQDQKAVATVNEEKVTIAQYQARVRLDRDNLIRQYVQYAQYAQFGLDVEGQLQQVEARFTDPVAIGRSSLDTLVNELIYKSEAVKLGITVSDEEVEEELRSALGYFPDGTPTAASSATPVVFETSTLSAEQLALVTI
;
A
#
# COMPACT_ATOMS: atom_id res chain seq x y z
N LYS A 1 -63.42 -47.81 3.07
CA LYS A 1 -62.68 -46.92 2.10
C LYS A 1 -62.01 -45.74 2.78
N ASN A 2 -62.47 -45.22 3.94
CA ASN A 2 -61.95 -43.96 4.52
C ASN A 2 -60.65 -44.13 5.35
N LYS A 3 -60.27 -45.30 5.80
CA LYS A 3 -59.06 -45.51 6.60
C LYS A 3 -57.76 -45.45 5.79
N PHE A 4 -57.80 -45.81 4.52
CA PHE A 4 -56.63 -45.76 3.62
C PHE A 4 -56.30 -44.33 3.15
N VAL A 5 -57.32 -43.51 2.95
CA VAL A 5 -57.15 -42.08 2.58
C VAL A 5 -56.53 -41.31 3.73
N ALA A 6 -56.99 -41.50 4.95
CA ALA A 6 -56.46 -40.85 6.16
C ALA A 6 -55.00 -41.24 6.49
N ARG A 7 -54.54 -42.43 6.09
CA ARG A 7 -53.14 -42.84 6.25
C ARG A 7 -52.25 -42.14 5.21
N ARG A 8 -52.64 -42.08 3.97
CA ARG A 8 -51.88 -41.37 2.91
C ARG A 8 -51.73 -39.91 3.20
N GLU A 9 -52.78 -39.21 3.65
CA GLU A 9 -52.71 -37.81 4.00
C GLU A 9 -51.76 -37.55 5.21
N ARG A 10 -51.65 -38.47 6.17
CA ARG A 10 -50.68 -38.37 7.25
C ARG A 10 -49.26 -38.61 6.81
N GLU A 11 -49.03 -39.58 5.91
CA GLU A 11 -47.72 -39.89 5.35
C GLU A 11 -47.21 -38.74 4.46
N GLU A 12 -48.10 -38.12 3.66
CA GLU A 12 -47.76 -36.95 2.83
C GLU A 12 -47.41 -35.74 3.69
N LYS A 13 -48.17 -35.49 4.78
CA LYS A 13 -47.86 -34.39 5.73
C LYS A 13 -46.54 -34.62 6.47
N GLN A 14 -46.26 -35.86 6.88
CA GLN A 14 -44.98 -36.22 7.52
C GLN A 14 -43.81 -36.08 6.54
N ALA A 15 -43.98 -36.57 5.30
CA ALA A 15 -42.95 -36.40 4.26
C ALA A 15 -42.67 -34.94 3.92
N ALA A 16 -43.73 -34.11 3.85
CA ALA A 16 -43.57 -32.65 3.64
C ALA A 16 -42.88 -31.98 4.82
N LEU A 17 -43.16 -32.37 6.04
CA LEU A 17 -42.55 -31.83 7.25
C LEU A 17 -41.07 -32.21 7.30
N ILE A 18 -40.69 -33.46 7.03
CA ILE A 18 -39.32 -33.93 6.96
C ILE A 18 -38.56 -33.18 5.88
N ARG A 19 -39.15 -33.03 4.67
CA ARG A 19 -38.54 -32.26 3.56
C ARG A 19 -38.28 -30.82 3.95
N ASN A 20 -39.25 -30.15 4.60
CA ASN A 20 -39.10 -28.76 4.99
C ASN A 20 -38.04 -28.60 6.09
N ILE A 21 -37.92 -29.55 7.03
CA ILE A 21 -36.86 -29.58 8.04
C ILE A 21 -35.50 -29.76 7.35
N MET A 22 -35.37 -30.70 6.38
CA MET A 22 -34.13 -30.89 5.65
C MET A 22 -33.72 -29.63 4.90
N ILE A 23 -34.65 -28.95 4.21
CA ILE A 23 -34.40 -27.70 3.53
C ILE A 23 -33.93 -26.63 4.52
N GLY A 24 -34.59 -26.55 5.68
CA GLY A 24 -34.20 -25.61 6.75
C GLY A 24 -32.78 -25.84 7.26
N ILE A 25 -32.39 -27.10 7.45
CA ILE A 25 -31.02 -27.47 7.87
C ILE A 25 -30.01 -27.08 6.79
N VAL A 26 -30.29 -27.36 5.52
CA VAL A 26 -29.39 -27.00 4.41
C VAL A 26 -29.20 -25.48 4.34
N ILE A 27 -30.31 -24.73 4.45
CA ILE A 27 -30.24 -23.26 4.48
C ILE A 27 -29.41 -22.75 5.66
N ALA A 28 -29.61 -23.32 6.85
CA ALA A 28 -28.86 -22.96 8.05
C ALA A 28 -27.34 -23.21 7.88
N VAL A 29 -26.96 -24.35 7.30
CA VAL A 29 -25.56 -24.68 7.02
C VAL A 29 -24.96 -23.70 6.00
N LEU A 30 -25.69 -23.37 4.94
CA LEU A 30 -25.22 -22.39 3.94
C LEU A 30 -25.05 -20.99 4.55
N LEU A 31 -25.96 -20.58 5.44
CA LEU A 31 -25.85 -19.29 6.13
C LEU A 31 -24.64 -19.26 7.07
N LEU A 32 -24.38 -20.34 7.81
CA LEU A 32 -23.21 -20.45 8.68
C LEU A 32 -21.90 -20.43 7.88
N MET A 33 -21.85 -21.16 6.75
CA MET A 33 -20.68 -21.11 5.86
C MET A 33 -20.47 -19.73 5.26
N GLY A 34 -21.56 -19.11 4.77
CA GLY A 34 -21.52 -17.74 4.22
C GLY A 34 -21.08 -16.72 5.25
N TYR A 35 -21.60 -16.79 6.45
CA TYR A 35 -21.20 -15.91 7.56
C TYR A 35 -19.72 -16.09 7.93
N GLY A 36 -19.26 -17.35 8.07
CA GLY A 36 -17.85 -17.63 8.36
C GLY A 36 -16.89 -17.12 7.26
N TYR A 37 -17.30 -17.24 6.00
CA TYR A 37 -16.52 -16.69 4.88
C TYR A 37 -16.46 -15.15 4.92
N LEU A 38 -17.60 -14.49 5.17
CA LEU A 38 -17.65 -13.03 5.29
C LEU A 38 -16.84 -12.53 6.51
N ASP A 39 -16.88 -13.24 7.63
CA ASP A 39 -16.09 -12.87 8.81
C ASP A 39 -14.59 -12.90 8.52
N GLN A 40 -14.12 -13.93 7.81
CA GLN A 40 -12.70 -14.06 7.48
C GLN A 40 -12.21 -13.09 6.41
N THR A 41 -13.05 -12.72 5.43
CA THR A 41 -12.60 -11.94 4.27
C THR A 41 -12.90 -10.45 4.39
N VAL A 42 -14.00 -10.07 5.05
CA VAL A 42 -14.43 -8.67 5.10
C VAL A 42 -14.20 -8.05 6.48
N PHE A 43 -14.58 -8.75 7.55
CA PHE A 43 -14.49 -8.15 8.87
C PHE A 43 -13.09 -8.19 9.47
N GLN A 44 -12.25 -9.15 9.09
CA GLN A 44 -10.86 -9.18 9.55
C GLN A 44 -10.02 -8.08 8.93
N ASP A 45 -10.22 -7.79 7.64
CA ASP A 45 -9.47 -6.77 6.92
C ASP A 45 -9.68 -5.36 7.49
N GLN A 46 -10.81 -5.11 8.14
CA GLN A 46 -11.14 -3.84 8.77
C GLN A 46 -10.68 -3.71 10.23
N LYS A 47 -10.17 -4.80 10.84
CA LYS A 47 -9.64 -4.75 12.21
C LYS A 47 -8.41 -3.83 12.26
N ALA A 48 -8.31 -3.03 13.33
CA ALA A 48 -7.18 -2.15 13.54
C ALA A 48 -5.95 -2.95 13.98
N VAL A 49 -4.82 -2.72 13.31
CA VAL A 49 -3.48 -3.20 13.72
C VAL A 49 -2.82 -2.19 14.66
N ALA A 50 -3.06 -0.91 14.39
CA ALA A 50 -2.60 0.21 15.21
C ALA A 50 -3.65 1.31 15.23
N THR A 51 -3.59 2.19 16.23
CA THR A 51 -4.45 3.36 16.35
C THR A 51 -3.60 4.55 16.76
N VAL A 52 -3.73 5.66 16.03
CA VAL A 52 -3.05 6.92 16.32
C VAL A 52 -4.12 7.99 16.50
N ASN A 53 -4.25 8.55 17.68
CA ASN A 53 -5.37 9.40 18.06
C ASN A 53 -6.70 8.65 17.83
N GLU A 54 -7.54 9.12 16.89
CA GLU A 54 -8.83 8.49 16.53
C GLU A 54 -8.76 7.73 15.21
N GLU A 55 -7.67 7.86 14.45
CA GLU A 55 -7.48 7.17 13.18
C GLU A 55 -6.87 5.79 13.36
N LYS A 56 -7.31 4.83 12.54
CA LYS A 56 -6.93 3.42 12.64
C LYS A 56 -6.17 2.98 11.41
N VAL A 57 -5.07 2.26 11.60
CA VAL A 57 -4.43 1.46 10.56
C VAL A 57 -5.13 0.12 10.52
N THR A 58 -5.78 -0.20 9.41
CA THR A 58 -6.47 -1.49 9.22
C THR A 58 -5.51 -2.58 8.78
N ILE A 59 -5.91 -3.87 8.97
CA ILE A 59 -5.15 -5.01 8.46
C ILE A 59 -4.98 -4.91 6.94
N ALA A 60 -6.01 -4.49 6.21
CA ALA A 60 -5.94 -4.32 4.74
C ALA A 60 -4.87 -3.30 4.32
N GLN A 61 -4.82 -2.14 4.98
CA GLN A 61 -3.80 -1.12 4.73
C GLN A 61 -2.40 -1.64 5.05
N TYR A 62 -2.24 -2.30 6.19
CA TYR A 62 -0.97 -2.89 6.59
C TYR A 62 -0.48 -3.95 5.58
N GLN A 63 -1.35 -4.87 5.17
CA GLN A 63 -1.00 -5.89 4.17
C GLN A 63 -0.66 -5.29 2.81
N ALA A 64 -1.39 -4.24 2.38
CA ALA A 64 -1.10 -3.52 1.14
C ALA A 64 0.29 -2.86 1.21
N ARG A 65 0.63 -2.23 2.34
CA ARG A 65 1.94 -1.62 2.56
C ARG A 65 3.06 -2.66 2.55
N VAL A 66 2.90 -3.77 3.28
CA VAL A 66 3.90 -4.85 3.29
C VAL A 66 4.14 -5.40 1.88
N ARG A 67 3.07 -5.56 1.06
CA ARG A 67 3.22 -5.98 -0.34
C ARG A 67 4.04 -4.97 -1.14
N LEU A 68 3.71 -3.68 -1.03
CA LEU A 68 4.44 -2.61 -1.70
C LEU A 68 5.91 -2.56 -1.30
N ASP A 69 6.21 -2.66 -0.01
CA ASP A 69 7.60 -2.64 0.50
C ASP A 69 8.39 -3.85 0.01
N ARG A 70 7.76 -5.03 -0.07
CA ARG A 70 8.39 -6.23 -0.66
C ARG A 70 8.64 -6.07 -2.16
N ASP A 71 7.68 -5.52 -2.90
CA ASP A 71 7.85 -5.26 -4.33
C ASP A 71 8.95 -4.22 -4.59
N ASN A 72 9.09 -3.22 -3.72
CA ASN A 72 10.20 -2.26 -3.78
C ASN A 72 11.56 -2.94 -3.54
N LEU A 73 11.65 -3.85 -2.57
CA LEU A 73 12.87 -4.63 -2.35
C LEU A 73 13.21 -5.52 -3.55
N ILE A 74 12.22 -6.16 -4.19
CA ILE A 74 12.44 -6.96 -5.41
C ILE A 74 13.00 -6.07 -6.53
N ARG A 75 12.40 -4.90 -6.77
CA ARG A 75 12.89 -3.96 -7.78
C ARG A 75 14.32 -3.51 -7.47
N GLN A 76 14.61 -3.20 -6.22
CA GLN A 76 15.94 -2.81 -5.79
C GLN A 76 16.98 -3.94 -6.00
N TYR A 77 16.62 -5.17 -5.67
CA TYR A 77 17.46 -6.34 -5.92
C TYR A 77 17.77 -6.51 -7.41
N VAL A 78 16.73 -6.47 -8.26
CA VAL A 78 16.89 -6.59 -9.72
C VAL A 78 17.78 -5.48 -10.28
N GLN A 79 17.63 -4.25 -9.79
CA GLN A 79 18.46 -3.12 -10.20
C GLN A 79 19.93 -3.34 -9.83
N TYR A 80 20.23 -3.75 -8.60
CA TYR A 80 21.61 -4.05 -8.19
C TYR A 80 22.18 -5.25 -8.95
N ALA A 81 21.38 -6.29 -9.19
CA ALA A 81 21.82 -7.43 -9.99
C ALA A 81 22.19 -7.01 -11.45
N GLN A 82 21.45 -6.07 -12.03
CA GLN A 82 21.81 -5.50 -13.33
C GLN A 82 23.12 -4.71 -13.25
N TYR A 83 23.32 -3.89 -12.23
CA TYR A 83 24.57 -3.13 -12.06
C TYR A 83 25.78 -4.07 -11.89
N ALA A 84 25.62 -5.18 -11.16
CA ALA A 84 26.66 -6.21 -11.06
C ALA A 84 27.05 -6.80 -12.43
N GLN A 85 26.06 -7.00 -13.33
CA GLN A 85 26.33 -7.49 -14.70
C GLN A 85 27.15 -6.48 -15.54
N PHE A 86 27.07 -5.20 -15.23
CA PHE A 86 27.91 -4.16 -15.85
C PHE A 86 29.27 -3.98 -15.16
N GLY A 87 29.63 -4.84 -14.21
CA GLY A 87 30.91 -4.81 -13.52
C GLY A 87 31.02 -3.80 -12.38
N LEU A 88 29.87 -3.25 -11.92
CA LEU A 88 29.84 -2.37 -10.76
C LEU A 88 29.90 -3.21 -9.48
N ASP A 89 30.70 -2.74 -8.52
CA ASP A 89 30.79 -3.37 -7.19
C ASP A 89 29.56 -3.02 -6.35
N VAL A 90 28.58 -3.89 -6.34
CA VAL A 90 27.31 -3.76 -5.61
C VAL A 90 27.02 -4.97 -4.71
N GLU A 91 28.02 -5.78 -4.42
CA GLU A 91 27.87 -7.02 -3.63
C GLU A 91 27.31 -6.71 -2.23
N GLY A 92 27.82 -5.68 -1.57
CA GLY A 92 27.33 -5.24 -0.26
C GLY A 92 25.86 -4.81 -0.28
N GLN A 93 25.41 -4.14 -1.34
CA GLN A 93 24.01 -3.73 -1.53
C GLN A 93 23.11 -4.94 -1.77
N LEU A 94 23.54 -5.91 -2.58
CA LEU A 94 22.81 -7.15 -2.80
C LEU A 94 22.63 -7.93 -1.50
N GLN A 95 23.70 -8.14 -0.73
CA GLN A 95 23.63 -8.81 0.57
C GLN A 95 22.69 -8.09 1.55
N GLN A 96 22.69 -6.75 1.56
CA GLN A 96 21.79 -5.98 2.41
C GLN A 96 20.32 -6.17 2.03
N VAL A 97 20.00 -6.19 0.74
CA VAL A 97 18.63 -6.43 0.27
C VAL A 97 18.21 -7.87 0.58
N GLU A 98 19.08 -8.87 0.35
CA GLU A 98 18.83 -10.26 0.67
C GLU A 98 18.57 -10.47 2.17
N ALA A 99 19.36 -9.84 3.04
CA ALA A 99 19.14 -9.89 4.48
C ALA A 99 17.76 -9.36 4.89
N ARG A 100 17.28 -8.30 4.22
CA ARG A 100 15.90 -7.79 4.44
C ARG A 100 14.83 -8.78 3.99
N PHE A 101 15.03 -9.49 2.89
CA PHE A 101 14.08 -10.51 2.43
C PHE A 101 13.95 -11.68 3.39
N THR A 102 15.01 -12.04 4.09
CA THR A 102 15.05 -13.15 5.04
C THR A 102 14.45 -12.81 6.40
N ASP A 103 14.13 -11.51 6.65
CA ASP A 103 13.50 -11.06 7.90
C ASP A 103 12.10 -10.45 7.63
N PRO A 104 11.05 -11.29 7.50
CA PRO A 104 9.70 -10.82 7.28
C PRO A 104 9.13 -10.02 8.47
N VAL A 105 9.66 -10.24 9.68
CA VAL A 105 9.23 -9.52 10.89
C VAL A 105 9.73 -8.08 10.84
N ALA A 106 10.97 -7.87 10.42
CA ALA A 106 11.54 -6.53 10.25
C ALA A 106 10.79 -5.74 9.17
N ILE A 107 10.47 -6.38 8.02
CA ILE A 107 9.63 -5.75 6.98
C ILE A 107 8.28 -5.34 7.57
N GLY A 108 7.58 -6.25 8.24
CA GLY A 108 6.27 -5.98 8.82
C GLY A 108 6.30 -4.83 9.83
N ARG A 109 7.32 -4.80 10.70
CA ARG A 109 7.49 -3.71 11.67
C ARG A 109 7.74 -2.37 10.97
N SER A 110 8.67 -2.33 10.02
CA SER A 110 8.98 -1.11 9.26
C SER A 110 7.75 -0.59 8.50
N SER A 111 6.98 -1.48 7.87
CA SER A 111 5.73 -1.11 7.18
C SER A 111 4.70 -0.52 8.15
N LEU A 112 4.57 -1.09 9.34
CA LEU A 112 3.66 -0.58 10.36
C LEU A 112 4.11 0.77 10.90
N ASP A 113 5.40 0.93 11.22
CA ASP A 113 5.98 2.20 11.69
C ASP A 113 5.78 3.30 10.64
N THR A 114 5.92 2.98 9.36
CA THR A 114 5.65 3.94 8.27
C THR A 114 4.19 4.38 8.26
N LEU A 115 3.24 3.45 8.33
CA LEU A 115 1.81 3.79 8.34
C LEU A 115 1.42 4.61 9.57
N VAL A 116 2.00 4.31 10.74
CA VAL A 116 1.79 5.09 11.97
C VAL A 116 2.33 6.51 11.80
N ASN A 117 3.53 6.66 11.23
CA ASN A 117 4.12 7.97 10.96
C ASN A 117 3.30 8.77 9.94
N GLU A 118 2.80 8.14 8.89
CA GLU A 118 1.91 8.77 7.90
C GLU A 118 0.64 9.33 8.57
N LEU A 119 0.02 8.58 9.51
CA LEU A 119 -1.11 9.09 10.27
C LEU A 119 -0.75 10.27 11.19
N ILE A 120 0.44 10.23 11.84
CA ILE A 120 0.93 11.33 12.64
C ILE A 120 1.11 12.58 11.76
N TYR A 121 1.80 12.45 10.62
CA TYR A 121 2.02 13.57 9.69
C TYR A 121 0.69 14.14 9.18
N LYS A 122 -0.26 13.28 8.83
CA LYS A 122 -1.59 13.71 8.40
C LYS A 122 -2.30 14.49 9.50
N SER A 123 -2.25 14.02 10.74
CA SER A 123 -2.89 14.70 11.87
C SER A 123 -2.25 16.06 12.18
N GLU A 124 -0.92 16.16 12.07
CA GLU A 124 -0.21 17.42 12.26
C GLU A 124 -0.44 18.40 11.09
N ALA A 125 -0.49 17.90 9.85
CA ALA A 125 -0.82 18.72 8.67
C ALA A 125 -2.18 19.40 8.84
N VAL A 126 -3.20 18.65 9.29
CA VAL A 126 -4.53 19.20 9.56
C VAL A 126 -4.48 20.30 10.63
N LYS A 127 -3.72 20.12 11.72
CA LYS A 127 -3.55 21.14 12.78
C LYS A 127 -2.86 22.40 12.27
N LEU A 128 -1.93 22.26 11.33
CA LEU A 128 -1.20 23.36 10.72
C LEU A 128 -1.98 24.04 9.59
N GLY A 129 -3.19 23.55 9.26
CA GLY A 129 -4.02 24.07 8.18
C GLY A 129 -3.49 23.75 6.78
N ILE A 130 -2.60 22.75 6.67
CA ILE A 130 -2.08 22.27 5.39
C ILE A 130 -3.19 21.42 4.72
N THR A 131 -3.60 21.82 3.55
CA THR A 131 -4.58 21.08 2.72
C THR A 131 -3.96 20.79 1.36
N VAL A 132 -4.24 19.62 0.84
CA VAL A 132 -3.83 19.18 -0.50
C VAL A 132 -5.10 18.87 -1.28
N SER A 133 -5.20 19.36 -2.51
CA SER A 133 -6.35 19.07 -3.38
C SER A 133 -6.23 17.69 -4.02
N ASP A 134 -7.36 17.14 -4.46
CA ASP A 134 -7.38 15.86 -5.16
C ASP A 134 -6.59 15.93 -6.48
N GLU A 135 -6.59 17.10 -7.14
CA GLU A 135 -5.83 17.36 -8.36
C GLU A 135 -4.31 17.30 -8.12
N GLU A 136 -3.83 17.89 -7.03
CA GLU A 136 -2.41 17.83 -6.65
C GLU A 136 -1.97 16.40 -6.33
N VAL A 137 -2.82 15.63 -5.65
CA VAL A 137 -2.55 14.20 -5.37
C VAL A 137 -2.50 13.40 -6.67
N GLU A 138 -3.42 13.64 -7.61
CA GLU A 138 -3.46 12.94 -8.89
C GLU A 138 -2.23 13.28 -9.75
N GLU A 139 -1.80 14.54 -9.76
CA GLU A 139 -0.60 14.97 -10.48
C GLU A 139 0.66 14.32 -9.92
N GLU A 140 0.81 14.30 -8.60
CA GLU A 140 1.94 13.64 -7.94
C GLU A 140 1.93 12.13 -8.19
N LEU A 141 0.76 11.49 -8.15
CA LEU A 141 0.62 10.08 -8.44
C LEU A 141 1.02 9.76 -9.89
N ARG A 142 0.59 10.57 -10.85
CA ARG A 142 1.00 10.41 -12.26
C ARG A 142 2.50 10.58 -12.43
N SER A 143 3.08 11.58 -11.78
CA SER A 143 4.52 11.83 -11.79
C SER A 143 5.29 10.64 -11.20
N ALA A 144 4.87 10.13 -10.05
CA ALA A 144 5.49 8.98 -9.38
C ALA A 144 5.42 7.69 -10.21
N LEU A 145 4.34 7.52 -10.99
CA LEU A 145 4.16 6.37 -11.88
C LEU A 145 4.78 6.58 -13.28
N GLY A 146 5.32 7.76 -13.57
CA GLY A 146 5.83 8.11 -14.90
C GLY A 146 4.75 8.15 -15.98
N TYR A 147 3.50 8.42 -15.59
CA TYR A 147 2.37 8.47 -16.50
C TYR A 147 2.04 9.91 -16.90
N PHE A 148 2.43 10.30 -18.11
CA PHE A 148 2.24 11.63 -18.66
C PHE A 148 1.42 11.53 -19.97
N PRO A 149 0.08 11.55 -19.92
CA PRO A 149 -0.77 11.38 -21.11
C PRO A 149 -0.58 12.51 -22.15
N ASP A 150 -0.22 13.71 -21.68
CA ASP A 150 -0.01 14.89 -22.52
C ASP A 150 1.49 15.16 -22.85
N GLY A 151 2.36 14.18 -22.60
CA GLY A 151 3.81 14.29 -22.73
C GLY A 151 4.50 14.64 -21.42
N THR A 152 5.77 14.26 -21.30
CA THR A 152 6.59 14.54 -20.11
C THR A 152 6.69 16.06 -19.91
N PRO A 153 6.40 16.61 -18.72
CA PRO A 153 6.57 18.03 -18.48
C PRO A 153 8.05 18.40 -18.72
N THR A 154 8.28 19.22 -19.72
CA THR A 154 9.60 19.79 -19.97
C THR A 154 9.93 20.66 -18.77
N ALA A 155 11.02 20.32 -18.05
CA ALA A 155 11.49 21.15 -16.96
C ALA A 155 11.59 22.60 -17.50
N ALA A 156 10.83 23.51 -16.88
CA ALA A 156 10.94 24.91 -17.20
C ALA A 156 12.42 25.27 -17.07
N SER A 157 13.02 25.76 -18.17
CA SER A 157 14.40 26.19 -18.14
C SER A 157 14.53 27.24 -17.04
N SER A 158 15.18 26.88 -15.94
CA SER A 158 15.51 27.82 -14.88
C SER A 158 16.49 28.82 -15.48
N ALA A 159 15.94 29.88 -16.09
CA ALA A 159 16.70 31.01 -16.61
C ALA A 159 17.00 31.98 -15.46
N THR A 160 17.70 31.47 -14.44
CA THR A 160 18.40 32.37 -13.56
C THR A 160 19.86 32.33 -14.02
N PRO A 161 20.34 33.34 -14.78
CA PRO A 161 21.76 33.42 -15.01
C PRO A 161 22.42 33.62 -13.63
N VAL A 162 23.14 32.60 -13.18
CA VAL A 162 24.06 32.81 -12.07
C VAL A 162 25.12 33.77 -12.58
N VAL A 163 24.94 35.04 -12.29
CA VAL A 163 25.97 36.04 -12.48
C VAL A 163 27.06 35.75 -11.47
N PHE A 164 28.05 35.00 -11.88
CA PHE A 164 29.28 34.91 -11.12
C PHE A 164 29.92 36.31 -11.21
N GLU A 165 29.92 37.07 -10.13
CA GLU A 165 30.77 38.23 -10.01
C GLU A 165 32.23 37.74 -10.12
N THR A 166 32.80 37.85 -11.30
CA THR A 166 34.24 37.71 -11.49
C THR A 166 34.85 38.86 -10.70
N SER A 167 35.44 38.57 -9.55
CA SER A 167 36.24 39.56 -8.82
C SER A 167 37.43 39.94 -9.74
N THR A 168 37.27 41.04 -10.43
CA THR A 168 38.40 41.68 -11.14
C THR A 168 39.37 42.14 -10.07
N LEU A 169 40.60 41.59 -10.10
CA LEU A 169 41.69 42.05 -9.25
C LEU A 169 41.83 43.57 -9.43
N SER A 170 41.90 44.29 -8.31
CA SER A 170 42.15 45.72 -8.39
C SER A 170 43.49 46.01 -9.03
N ALA A 171 43.67 47.22 -9.57
CA ALA A 171 44.93 47.60 -10.22
C ALA A 171 46.18 47.44 -9.33
N GLU A 172 46.01 47.60 -8.00
CA GLU A 172 47.04 47.33 -7.01
C GLU A 172 47.36 45.85 -6.82
N GLN A 173 46.35 44.98 -6.90
CA GLN A 173 46.55 43.52 -6.87
C GLN A 173 47.18 42.97 -8.13
N LEU A 174 46.88 43.57 -9.30
CA LEU A 174 47.52 43.24 -10.58
C LEU A 174 49.01 43.61 -10.59
N ALA A 175 49.37 44.72 -9.94
CA ALA A 175 50.78 45.17 -9.82
C ALA A 175 51.64 44.24 -8.94
N LEU A 176 51.03 43.47 -8.03
CA LEU A 176 51.72 42.49 -7.17
C LEU A 176 51.96 41.13 -7.86
N VAL A 177 51.27 40.83 -8.95
CA VAL A 177 51.35 39.53 -9.69
C VAL A 177 52.33 39.65 -10.89
N THR A 178 52.80 40.85 -11.25
CA THR A 178 53.64 41.12 -12.40
C THR A 178 55.09 41.49 -12.00
N ILE A 179 55.66 40.81 -10.99
CA ILE A 179 57.10 40.88 -10.70
C ILE A 179 57.77 39.57 -11.10
#